data_1f2bd9d2090f19a9fb41c9a4e2af681a
#
_entry.id   1f2bd9d2090f19a9fb41c9a4e2af681a
#
_cell.length_a   1.000
_cell.length_b   1.000
_cell.length_c   1.000
_cell.angle_alpha   90.00
_cell.angle_beta   90.00
_cell.angle_gamma   90.00
#
_symmetry.space_group_name_H-M   'P 1'
#
loop_
_entity.id
_entity.type
_entity.pdbx_description
1 polymer ?
#
loop_
_entity_poly.entity_id
_entity_poly.type
_entity_poly.pdbx_seq_one_letter_code
_entity_poly.pdbx_strand_id
1 'polypeptide(L)' 'MEDIQEILEDFLVEAFELIEQLDQNLVELESNPDDLELLNSIFRVAHTIKGSSSFLNFDVLT' A
#
# COMPACT_ATOMS: atom_id res chain seq x y z
N MET A 1 -14.67 -9.04 21.77
CA MET A 1 -13.63 -8.02 21.76
C MET A 1 -12.47 -8.49 20.90
N GLU A 2 -12.04 -7.65 19.97
CA GLU A 2 -10.97 -8.05 19.08
C GLU A 2 -9.64 -7.89 19.78
N ASP A 3 -8.80 -8.87 19.52
CA ASP A 3 -7.49 -8.89 20.07
C ASP A 3 -6.54 -8.12 19.16
N ILE A 4 -5.48 -7.60 19.71
CA ILE A 4 -4.50 -6.84 18.94
C ILE A 4 -3.90 -7.68 17.83
N GLN A 5 -3.72 -8.96 18.07
CA GLN A 5 -3.16 -9.86 17.09
C GLN A 5 -4.07 -9.99 15.86
N GLU A 6 -5.39 -10.06 16.07
CA GLU A 6 -6.34 -10.09 14.97
C GLU A 6 -6.29 -8.83 14.15
N ILE A 7 -6.20 -7.68 14.83
CA ILE A 7 -6.12 -6.41 14.14
C ILE A 7 -4.85 -6.33 13.29
N LEU A 8 -3.74 -6.80 13.84
CA LEU A 8 -2.48 -6.82 13.11
C LEU A 8 -2.52 -7.75 11.91
N GLU A 9 -3.16 -8.89 12.07
CA GLU A 9 -3.28 -9.84 10.95
C GLU A 9 -4.09 -9.24 9.83
N ASP A 10 -5.19 -8.59 10.14
CA ASP A 10 -6.02 -7.92 9.14
C ASP A 10 -5.24 -6.84 8.43
N PHE A 11 -4.47 -6.06 9.21
CA PHE A 11 -3.65 -5.02 8.63
C PHE A 11 -2.62 -5.60 7.66
N LEU A 12 -1.98 -6.69 8.04
CA LEU A 12 -0.97 -7.31 7.20
C LEU A 12 -1.55 -7.85 5.90
N VAL A 13 -2.74 -8.43 5.98
CA VAL A 13 -3.40 -8.92 4.77
C VAL A 13 -3.67 -7.77 3.82
N GLU A 14 -4.20 -6.67 4.32
CA GLU A 14 -4.48 -5.50 3.50
C GLU A 14 -3.20 -4.92 2.93
N ALA A 15 -2.16 -4.85 3.73
CA ALA A 15 -0.88 -4.30 3.28
C ALA A 15 -0.29 -5.16 2.16
N PHE A 16 -0.37 -6.46 2.29
CA PHE A 16 0.13 -7.35 1.24
C PHE A 16 -0.67 -7.21 -0.05
N GLU A 17 -1.98 -7.03 0.07
CA GLU A 17 -2.81 -6.82 -1.11
C GLU A 17 -2.45 -5.53 -1.83
N LEU A 18 -2.18 -4.49 -1.07
CA LEU A 18 -1.78 -3.21 -1.66
C LEU A 18 -0.42 -3.31 -2.34
N ILE A 19 0.51 -4.00 -1.70
CA ILE A 19 1.84 -4.20 -2.28
C ILE A 19 1.75 -5.01 -3.57
N GLU A 20 0.91 -6.03 -3.59
CA GLU A 20 0.69 -6.84 -4.77
C GLU A 20 0.12 -6.00 -5.90
N GLN A 21 -0.84 -5.15 -5.58
CA GLN A 21 -1.43 -4.25 -6.57
C GLN A 21 -0.39 -3.28 -7.10
N LEU A 22 0.44 -2.75 -6.23
CA LEU A 22 1.50 -1.83 -6.63
C LEU A 22 2.47 -2.51 -7.57
N ASP A 23 2.84 -3.74 -7.26
CA ASP A 23 3.75 -4.52 -8.08
C ASP A 23 3.19 -4.73 -9.48
N GLN A 24 1.92 -5.10 -9.56
CA GLN A 24 1.25 -5.27 -10.85
C GLN A 24 1.19 -3.98 -11.64
N ASN A 25 0.92 -2.88 -10.96
CA ASN A 25 0.87 -1.58 -11.60
C ASN A 25 2.23 -1.17 -12.14
N LEU A 26 3.28 -1.48 -11.40
CA LEU A 26 4.64 -1.16 -11.85
C LEU A 26 5.02 -1.97 -13.09
N VAL A 27 4.63 -3.22 -13.13
CA VAL A 27 4.88 -4.06 -14.30
C VAL A 27 4.14 -3.50 -15.51
N GLU A 28 2.90 -3.08 -15.32
CA GLU A 28 2.13 -2.47 -16.40
C GLU A 28 2.77 -1.18 -16.87
N LEU A 29 3.30 -0.39 -15.94
CA LEU A 29 3.92 0.87 -16.29
C LEU A 29 5.17 0.67 -17.13
N GLU A 30 5.88 -0.42 -16.93
CA GLU A 30 7.04 -0.73 -17.76
C GLU A 30 6.64 -0.87 -19.23
N SER A 31 5.47 -1.43 -19.48
CA SER A 31 4.96 -1.58 -20.84
C SER A 31 4.29 -0.31 -21.34
N ASN A 32 3.79 0.51 -20.45
CA ASN A 32 3.03 1.72 -20.82
C ASN A 32 3.51 2.91 -20.01
N PRO A 33 4.74 3.37 -20.25
CA PRO A 33 5.32 4.42 -19.39
C PRO A 33 4.64 5.77 -19.50
N ASP A 34 3.83 5.97 -20.54
CA ASP A 34 3.13 7.24 -20.72
C ASP A 34 1.69 7.22 -20.21
N ASP A 35 1.29 6.14 -19.57
CA ASP A 35 -0.07 6.00 -19.08
C ASP A 35 -0.23 6.79 -17.77
N LEU A 36 -0.82 7.96 -17.86
CA LEU A 36 -0.99 8.83 -16.72
C LEU A 36 -1.98 8.29 -15.70
N GLU A 37 -3.00 7.60 -16.17
CA GLU A 37 -3.97 6.99 -15.26
C GLU A 37 -3.31 5.92 -14.41
N LEU A 38 -2.46 5.13 -15.04
CA LEU A 38 -1.74 4.09 -14.33
C LEU A 38 -0.79 4.70 -13.31
N LEU A 39 -0.10 5.76 -13.70
CA LEU A 39 0.79 6.46 -12.80
C LEU A 39 0.04 7.02 -11.60
N ASN A 40 -1.14 7.58 -11.83
CA ASN A 40 -1.98 8.07 -10.74
C ASN A 40 -2.41 6.96 -9.81
N SER A 41 -2.73 5.79 -10.35
CA SER A 41 -3.09 4.63 -9.54
C SER A 41 -1.93 4.22 -8.65
N ILE A 42 -0.72 4.22 -9.19
CA ILE A 42 0.48 3.87 -8.43
C ILE A 42 0.66 4.85 -7.27
N PHE A 43 0.54 6.14 -7.55
CA PHE A 43 0.67 7.15 -6.50
C PHE A 43 -0.39 6.98 -5.42
N ARG A 44 -1.60 6.64 -5.80
CA ARG A 44 -2.69 6.44 -4.85
C ARG A 44 -2.41 5.26 -3.93
N VAL A 45 -1.96 4.15 -4.51
CA VAL A 45 -1.64 2.97 -3.72
C VAL A 45 -0.48 3.26 -2.78
N ALA A 46 0.56 3.89 -3.30
CA ALA A 46 1.73 4.24 -2.50
C ALA A 46 1.33 5.16 -1.34
N HIS A 47 0.46 6.10 -1.60
CA HIS A 47 -0.01 7.04 -0.58
C HIS A 47 -0.80 6.32 0.51
N THR A 48 -1.63 5.37 0.11
CA THR A 48 -2.39 4.56 1.06
C THR A 48 -1.47 3.74 1.94
N ILE A 49 -0.44 3.14 1.36
CA ILE A 49 0.52 2.37 2.13
C ILE A 49 1.25 3.27 3.13
N LYS A 50 1.64 4.44 2.69
CA LYS A 50 2.33 5.38 3.55
C LYS A 50 1.44 5.78 4.72
N GLY A 51 0.18 6.07 4.45
CA GLY A 51 -0.76 6.44 5.50
C GLY A 51 -0.95 5.33 6.51
N SER A 52 -1.10 4.11 6.04
CA SER A 52 -1.27 2.97 6.93
C SER A 52 -0.02 2.72 7.75
N SER A 53 1.15 2.86 7.15
CA SER A 53 2.40 2.66 7.85
C SER A 53 2.60 3.73 8.93
N SER A 54 2.23 4.95 8.64
CA SER A 54 2.32 6.03 9.61
C SER A 54 1.44 5.76 10.81
N PHE A 55 0.27 5.22 10.55
CA PHE A 55 -0.66 4.89 11.62
C PHE A 55 -0.04 3.88 12.58
N LEU A 56 0.64 2.88 12.06
CA LEU A 56 1.24 1.85 12.89
C LEU A 56 2.53 2.28 13.55
N ASN A 57 3.29 3.14 12.91
CA ASN A 57 4.59 3.55 13.43
C ASN A 57 4.49 4.48 14.61
N PHE A 58 3.43 5.19 14.77
CA PHE A 58 3.20 6.09 15.89
C PHE A 58 4.35 7.03 16.10
N ASP A 59 4.95 7.56 15.32
CA ASP A 59 6.04 8.48 15.51
C ASP A 59 7.36 7.85 15.96
N VAL A 60 7.42 6.55 15.97
CA VAL A 60 8.65 5.90 16.39
C VAL A 60 9.80 6.30 15.49
N LEU A 61 9.51 6.54 14.24
CA LEU A 61 10.52 6.85 13.26
C LEU A 61 10.70 8.35 13.01
N THR A 62 9.96 9.15 13.68
CA THR A 62 10.08 10.59 13.45
C THR A 62 11.14 11.24 14.30
#